data_38e407d0e02bdb44fca0f529db7cfcf6
#
_entry.id   38e407d0e02bdb44fca0f529db7cfcf6
#
_cell.length_a   1.000
_cell.length_b   1.000
_cell.length_c   1.000
_cell.angle_alpha   90.00
_cell.angle_beta   90.00
_cell.angle_gamma   90.00
#
_symmetry.space_group_name_H-M   'P 1'
#
loop_
_entity.id
_entity.type
_entity.pdbx_description
1 polymer ?
#
loop_
_entity_poly.entity_id
_entity_poly.type
_entity_poly.pdbx_seq_one_letter_code
_entity_poly.pdbx_strand_id
1 'polypeptide(L)'
;MLVKKTILGVYQENAYILIDDTTRDALIIDPGDEGESLVRYLESLKINLKAILLTHGHVDHVGAVDAVREAFSVPVYISEIDMKFIEQRKMAFGKMKRADHFLKEGDEFIFSGKKVEIIETPGHSRGSLSYYVDGLLFSGDVLFQNSVGRTDLPGGNMEELLYSIKEKLMKLPGETRVFPGHGPETTLAMEKAFNGYLR
;
A
#
# COMPACT_ATOMS: atom_id res chain seq x y z
N MET A 1 4.43 -6.55 16.00
CA MET A 1 4.67 -6.74 14.55
C MET A 1 5.91 -5.97 14.10
N LEU A 2 6.73 -6.55 13.25
CA LEU A 2 7.92 -5.92 12.65
C LEU A 2 7.59 -5.43 11.24
N VAL A 3 7.97 -4.21 10.90
CA VAL A 3 7.90 -3.68 9.55
C VAL A 3 9.32 -3.58 8.99
N LYS A 4 9.54 -4.15 7.82
CA LYS A 4 10.74 -3.93 7.01
C LYS A 4 10.37 -3.14 5.77
N LYS A 5 11.22 -2.21 5.38
CA LYS A 5 11.08 -1.41 4.17
C LYS A 5 12.22 -1.75 3.20
N THR A 6 11.90 -1.84 1.92
CA THR A 6 12.87 -1.83 0.83
C THR A 6 12.45 -0.78 -0.19
N ILE A 7 13.42 -0.06 -0.75
CA ILE A 7 13.17 0.96 -1.76
C ILE A 7 13.46 0.32 -3.11
N LEU A 8 12.53 0.42 -4.04
CA LEU A 8 12.55 -0.29 -5.31
C LEU A 8 12.51 0.67 -6.50
N GLY A 9 13.22 0.27 -7.55
CA GLY A 9 13.15 0.86 -8.87
C GLY A 9 13.56 2.33 -8.98
N VAL A 10 13.40 2.87 -10.17
CA VAL A 10 13.78 4.25 -10.51
C VAL A 10 12.88 5.31 -9.86
N TYR A 11 11.66 4.93 -9.47
CA TYR A 11 10.73 5.80 -8.77
C TYR A 11 10.95 5.83 -7.26
N GLN A 12 11.86 5.00 -6.73
CA GLN A 12 12.18 4.90 -5.30
C GLN A 12 10.94 4.63 -4.45
N GLU A 13 10.09 3.71 -4.93
CA GLU A 13 8.90 3.27 -4.22
C GLU A 13 9.30 2.47 -2.97
N ASN A 14 8.52 2.57 -1.92
CA ASN A 14 8.69 1.86 -0.66
C ASN A 14 7.80 0.61 -0.62
N ALA A 15 8.36 -0.55 -0.91
CA ALA A 15 7.70 -1.82 -0.58
C ALA A 15 7.86 -2.15 0.90
N TYR A 16 6.78 -2.59 1.55
CA TYR A 16 6.79 -2.94 2.97
C TYR A 16 6.52 -4.42 3.20
N ILE A 17 7.28 -5.02 4.10
CA ILE A 17 7.07 -6.38 4.59
C ILE A 17 6.61 -6.28 6.04
N LEU A 18 5.34 -6.60 6.31
CA LEU A 18 4.78 -6.70 7.65
C LEU A 18 4.92 -8.14 8.14
N ILE A 19 5.63 -8.34 9.25
CA ILE A 19 5.99 -9.66 9.76
C ILE A 19 5.44 -9.83 11.17
N ASP A 20 4.77 -10.94 11.42
CA ASP A 20 4.47 -11.38 12.78
C ASP A 20 5.73 -11.93 13.43
N ASP A 21 6.09 -11.37 14.59
CA ASP A 21 7.36 -11.70 15.28
C ASP A 21 7.39 -13.13 15.81
N THR A 22 6.22 -13.72 16.08
CA THR A 22 6.09 -15.05 16.67
C THR A 22 6.02 -16.14 15.62
N THR A 23 5.12 -16.00 14.66
CA THR A 23 4.83 -17.03 13.65
C THR A 23 5.73 -16.93 12.42
N ARG A 24 6.36 -15.78 12.21
CA ARG A 24 7.09 -15.42 10.99
C ARG A 24 6.19 -15.33 9.75
N ASP A 25 4.88 -15.36 9.93
CA ASP A 25 3.94 -15.04 8.85
C ASP A 25 4.14 -13.60 8.39
N ALA A 26 4.00 -13.34 7.11
CA ALA A 26 4.26 -12.02 6.55
C ALA A 26 3.27 -11.64 5.45
N LEU A 27 3.04 -10.34 5.31
CA LEU A 27 2.42 -9.72 4.16
C LEU A 27 3.46 -8.85 3.45
N ILE A 28 3.38 -8.76 2.14
CA ILE A 28 4.11 -7.72 1.40
C ILE A 28 3.10 -6.72 0.84
N ILE A 29 3.41 -5.43 0.96
CA ILE A 29 2.59 -4.33 0.49
C ILE A 29 3.38 -3.62 -0.60
N ASP A 30 2.75 -3.45 -1.76
CA ASP A 30 3.27 -2.77 -2.95
C ASP A 30 4.67 -3.28 -3.39
N PRO A 31 4.83 -4.52 -3.89
CA PRO A 31 6.08 -4.96 -4.50
C PRO A 31 6.24 -4.32 -5.89
N GLY A 32 6.87 -3.13 -5.92
CA GLY A 32 6.81 -2.20 -7.06
C GLY A 32 7.74 -2.52 -8.22
N ASP A 33 8.94 -3.03 -7.96
CA ASP A 33 9.95 -3.26 -9.00
C ASP A 33 10.99 -4.32 -8.56
N GLU A 34 12.00 -4.57 -9.39
CA GLU A 34 13.16 -5.42 -9.13
C GLU A 34 12.80 -6.86 -8.71
N GLY A 35 11.81 -7.47 -9.36
CA GLY A 35 11.18 -8.73 -8.96
C GLY A 35 12.15 -9.83 -8.54
N GLU A 36 13.20 -10.13 -9.33
CA GLU A 36 14.17 -11.18 -8.98
C GLU A 36 14.97 -10.84 -7.71
N SER A 37 15.38 -9.59 -7.54
CA SER A 37 16.14 -9.14 -6.36
C SER A 37 15.25 -9.15 -5.13
N LEU A 38 14.00 -8.72 -5.28
CA LEU A 38 12.99 -8.72 -4.21
C LEU A 38 12.68 -10.16 -3.75
N VAL A 39 12.50 -11.10 -4.68
CA VAL A 39 12.27 -12.52 -4.34
C VAL A 39 13.44 -13.07 -3.51
N ARG A 40 14.69 -12.89 -3.97
CA ARG A 40 15.88 -13.31 -3.19
C ARG A 40 15.94 -12.66 -1.80
N TYR A 41 15.58 -11.39 -1.71
CA TYR A 41 15.53 -10.70 -0.42
C TYR A 41 14.47 -11.31 0.51
N LEU A 42 13.25 -11.54 0.02
CA LEU A 42 12.17 -12.16 0.80
C LEU A 42 12.54 -13.58 1.28
N GLU A 43 13.17 -14.41 0.44
CA GLU A 43 13.68 -15.73 0.80
C GLU A 43 14.71 -15.63 1.94
N SER A 44 15.62 -14.65 1.88
CA SER A 44 16.65 -14.44 2.91
C SER A 44 16.07 -14.11 4.30
N LEU A 45 14.86 -13.55 4.35
CA LEU A 45 14.17 -13.18 5.58
C LEU A 45 13.61 -14.40 6.34
N LYS A 46 13.52 -15.57 5.72
CA LYS A 46 12.96 -16.81 6.29
C LYS A 46 11.56 -16.56 6.89
N ILE A 47 10.69 -15.96 6.10
CA ILE A 47 9.30 -15.64 6.43
C ILE A 47 8.35 -16.60 5.73
N ASN A 48 7.13 -16.71 6.26
CA ASN A 48 6.01 -17.37 5.60
C ASN A 48 5.15 -16.30 4.94
N LEU A 49 5.46 -15.94 3.70
CA LEU A 49 4.65 -14.95 2.99
C LEU A 49 3.24 -15.51 2.79
N LYS A 50 2.21 -14.73 3.12
CA LYS A 50 0.78 -15.14 3.07
C LYS A 50 0.00 -14.46 1.97
N ALA A 51 0.34 -13.22 1.67
CA ALA A 51 -0.37 -12.45 0.65
C ALA A 51 0.45 -11.24 0.18
N ILE A 52 0.07 -10.74 -0.99
CA ILE A 52 0.46 -9.45 -1.53
C ILE A 52 -0.75 -8.51 -1.41
N LEU A 53 -0.59 -7.38 -0.73
CA LEU A 53 -1.59 -6.32 -0.67
C LEU A 53 -1.12 -5.14 -1.51
N LEU A 54 -2.00 -4.63 -2.37
CA LEU A 54 -1.71 -3.47 -3.20
C LEU A 54 -2.55 -2.29 -2.74
N THR A 55 -1.88 -1.17 -2.46
CA THR A 55 -2.58 0.07 -2.12
C THR A 55 -3.28 0.65 -3.35
N HIS A 56 -2.64 0.55 -4.51
CA HIS A 56 -3.21 0.99 -5.80
C HIS A 56 -2.47 0.35 -6.98
N GLY A 57 -2.89 0.68 -8.20
CA GLY A 57 -2.47 -0.01 -9.41
C GLY A 57 -1.38 0.68 -10.24
N HIS A 58 -0.69 1.72 -9.76
CA HIS A 58 0.36 2.38 -10.56
C HIS A 58 1.58 1.48 -10.79
N VAL A 59 2.31 1.78 -11.86
CA VAL A 59 3.37 0.91 -12.40
C VAL A 59 4.47 0.62 -11.38
N ASP A 60 4.80 1.58 -10.57
CA ASP A 60 5.84 1.51 -9.55
C ASP A 60 5.41 0.79 -8.25
N HIS A 61 4.13 0.45 -8.11
CA HIS A 61 3.60 -0.34 -6.98
C HIS A 61 3.32 -1.81 -7.35
N VAL A 62 3.28 -2.14 -8.65
CA VAL A 62 2.85 -3.48 -9.08
C VAL A 62 3.90 -4.24 -9.90
N GLY A 63 5.03 -3.65 -10.24
CA GLY A 63 5.97 -4.19 -11.22
C GLY A 63 6.59 -5.54 -10.84
N ALA A 64 6.72 -5.87 -9.55
CA ALA A 64 7.24 -7.15 -9.07
C ALA A 64 6.16 -8.12 -8.59
N VAL A 65 4.88 -7.76 -8.66
CA VAL A 65 3.76 -8.58 -8.15
C VAL A 65 3.78 -10.00 -8.70
N ASP A 66 3.86 -10.16 -10.02
CA ASP A 66 3.82 -11.49 -10.63
C ASP A 66 5.04 -12.34 -10.26
N ALA A 67 6.23 -11.74 -10.14
CA ALA A 67 7.44 -12.45 -9.71
C ALA A 67 7.32 -12.98 -8.26
N VAL A 68 6.86 -12.12 -7.35
CA VAL A 68 6.65 -12.51 -5.94
C VAL A 68 5.54 -13.55 -5.82
N ARG A 69 4.41 -13.33 -6.51
CA ARG A 69 3.28 -14.26 -6.53
C ARG A 69 3.69 -15.67 -6.99
N GLU A 70 4.46 -15.75 -8.07
CA GLU A 70 4.92 -17.04 -8.61
C GLU A 70 5.91 -17.73 -7.69
N ALA A 71 6.88 -16.99 -7.13
CA ALA A 71 7.91 -17.56 -6.26
C ALA A 71 7.32 -18.11 -4.94
N PHE A 72 6.34 -17.44 -4.35
CA PHE A 72 5.79 -17.80 -3.04
C PHE A 72 4.41 -18.47 -3.12
N SER A 73 3.79 -18.58 -4.30
CA SER A 73 2.44 -19.13 -4.49
C SER A 73 1.39 -18.49 -3.58
N VAL A 74 1.38 -17.17 -3.49
CA VAL A 74 0.51 -16.40 -2.60
C VAL A 74 -0.53 -15.59 -3.36
N PRO A 75 -1.73 -15.34 -2.76
CA PRO A 75 -2.76 -14.53 -3.38
C PRO A 75 -2.42 -13.04 -3.40
N VAL A 76 -2.96 -12.35 -4.39
CA VAL A 76 -2.84 -10.91 -4.62
C VAL A 76 -4.19 -10.25 -4.36
N TYR A 77 -4.16 -9.16 -3.60
CA TYR A 77 -5.32 -8.35 -3.24
C TYR A 77 -5.15 -6.92 -3.72
N ILE A 78 -6.18 -6.35 -4.33
CA ILE A 78 -6.25 -4.95 -4.80
C ILE A 78 -7.70 -4.49 -4.82
N SER A 79 -7.97 -3.20 -5.01
CA SER A 79 -9.34 -2.75 -5.34
C SER A 79 -9.77 -3.21 -6.73
N GLU A 80 -11.04 -3.54 -6.90
CA GLU A 80 -11.57 -3.88 -8.22
C GLU A 80 -11.46 -2.72 -9.21
N ILE A 81 -11.52 -1.49 -8.71
CA ILE A 81 -11.45 -0.27 -9.54
C ILE A 81 -10.07 -0.16 -10.20
N ASP A 82 -9.01 -0.26 -9.42
CA ASP A 82 -7.66 -0.14 -9.96
C ASP A 82 -7.27 -1.35 -10.80
N MET A 83 -7.76 -2.56 -10.46
CA MET A 83 -7.58 -3.71 -11.33
C MET A 83 -8.19 -3.49 -12.72
N LYS A 84 -9.37 -2.89 -12.81
CA LYS A 84 -9.98 -2.49 -14.10
C LYS A 84 -9.11 -1.49 -14.87
N PHE A 85 -8.45 -0.55 -14.19
CA PHE A 85 -7.55 0.41 -14.83
C PHE A 85 -6.30 -0.26 -15.38
N ILE A 86 -5.73 -1.23 -14.64
CA ILE A 86 -4.63 -2.10 -15.12
C ILE A 86 -5.06 -2.88 -16.37
N GLU A 87 -6.21 -3.56 -16.33
CA GLU A 87 -6.75 -4.34 -17.46
C GLU A 87 -7.02 -3.46 -18.69
N GLN A 88 -7.48 -2.24 -18.49
CA GLN A 88 -7.69 -1.25 -19.55
C GLN A 88 -6.41 -0.57 -20.02
N ARG A 89 -5.27 -0.89 -19.42
CA ARG A 89 -3.95 -0.28 -19.74
C ARG A 89 -4.01 1.26 -19.67
N LYS A 90 -4.66 1.80 -18.65
CA LYS A 90 -4.68 3.24 -18.41
C LYS A 90 -3.27 3.76 -18.20
N MET A 91 -3.00 4.98 -18.66
CA MET A 91 -1.71 5.64 -18.45
C MET A 91 -1.34 5.64 -16.97
N ALA A 92 -0.08 5.42 -16.65
CA ALA A 92 0.52 5.27 -15.32
C ALA A 92 0.19 3.95 -14.58
N PHE A 93 -0.87 3.23 -14.96
CA PHE A 93 -1.16 1.92 -14.39
C PHE A 93 -0.21 0.84 -14.92
N GLY A 94 0.21 -0.05 -14.03
CA GLY A 94 1.17 -1.09 -14.34
C GLY A 94 0.59 -2.26 -15.13
N LYS A 95 1.37 -3.35 -15.18
CA LYS A 95 0.97 -4.61 -15.81
C LYS A 95 1.18 -5.74 -14.82
N MET A 96 0.17 -6.52 -14.58
CA MET A 96 0.22 -7.75 -13.78
C MET A 96 -0.89 -8.68 -14.21
N LYS A 97 -0.80 -9.95 -13.86
CA LYS A 97 -1.92 -10.88 -13.96
C LYS A 97 -3.05 -10.43 -13.07
N ARG A 98 -4.29 -10.78 -13.44
CA ARG A 98 -5.46 -10.44 -12.62
C ARG A 98 -5.26 -10.89 -11.18
N ALA A 99 -5.59 -10.01 -10.23
CA ALA A 99 -5.56 -10.31 -8.80
C ALA A 99 -6.54 -11.43 -8.43
N ASP A 100 -6.25 -12.15 -7.35
CA ASP A 100 -7.09 -13.26 -6.87
C ASP A 100 -8.31 -12.76 -6.13
N HIS A 101 -8.17 -11.64 -5.41
CA HIS A 101 -9.21 -11.07 -4.58
C HIS A 101 -9.30 -9.56 -4.72
N PHE A 102 -10.52 -9.05 -4.56
CA PHE A 102 -10.78 -7.61 -4.53
C PHE A 102 -11.17 -7.20 -3.12
N LEU A 103 -10.59 -6.09 -2.67
CA LEU A 103 -10.85 -5.50 -1.36
C LEU A 103 -11.55 -4.16 -1.50
N LYS A 104 -12.40 -3.88 -0.52
CA LYS A 104 -13.06 -2.59 -0.32
C LYS A 104 -13.21 -2.30 1.17
N GLU A 105 -13.54 -1.09 1.53
CA GLU A 105 -13.83 -0.69 2.91
C GLU A 105 -14.93 -1.57 3.52
N GLY A 106 -14.69 -2.03 4.74
CA GLY A 106 -15.58 -2.91 5.48
C GLY A 106 -15.36 -4.41 5.28
N ASP A 107 -14.55 -4.82 4.31
CA ASP A 107 -14.19 -6.23 4.16
C ASP A 107 -13.35 -6.70 5.35
N GLU A 108 -13.48 -7.97 5.69
CA GLU A 108 -12.72 -8.59 6.76
C GLU A 108 -11.43 -9.21 6.21
N PHE A 109 -10.29 -8.72 6.68
CA PHE A 109 -8.99 -9.31 6.42
C PHE A 109 -8.25 -9.52 7.75
N ILE A 110 -7.99 -10.78 8.07
CA ILE A 110 -7.29 -11.16 9.31
C ILE A 110 -5.87 -11.60 8.98
N PHE A 111 -4.89 -11.00 9.64
CA PHE A 111 -3.49 -11.38 9.55
C PHE A 111 -2.93 -11.66 10.94
N SER A 112 -2.44 -12.87 11.17
CA SER A 112 -1.88 -13.31 12.46
C SER A 112 -2.79 -12.99 13.66
N GLY A 113 -4.11 -13.22 13.50
CA GLY A 113 -5.10 -12.96 14.54
C GLY A 113 -5.46 -11.48 14.74
N LYS A 114 -4.90 -10.57 13.99
CA LYS A 114 -5.23 -9.14 14.02
C LYS A 114 -6.04 -8.76 12.79
N LYS A 115 -7.04 -7.90 13.00
CA LYS A 115 -7.80 -7.33 11.91
C LYS A 115 -6.96 -6.27 11.19
N VAL A 116 -6.78 -6.42 9.89
CA VAL A 116 -6.32 -5.38 8.99
C VAL A 116 -7.54 -4.61 8.53
N GLU A 117 -7.68 -3.38 8.94
CA GLU A 117 -8.75 -2.49 8.48
C GLU A 117 -8.41 -1.95 7.10
N ILE A 118 -9.35 -2.10 6.18
CA ILE A 118 -9.23 -1.64 4.81
C ILE A 118 -10.00 -0.33 4.71
N ILE A 119 -9.30 0.73 4.34
CA ILE A 119 -9.85 2.07 4.23
C ILE A 119 -9.77 2.49 2.76
N GLU A 120 -10.90 2.73 2.12
CA GLU A 120 -10.93 3.33 0.79
C GLU A 120 -10.47 4.79 0.89
N THR A 121 -9.38 5.11 0.21
CA THR A 121 -8.76 6.43 0.21
C THR A 121 -8.59 6.96 -1.22
N PRO A 122 -9.69 7.14 -1.97
CA PRO A 122 -9.61 7.65 -3.32
C PRO A 122 -9.03 9.05 -3.39
N GLY A 123 -8.45 9.39 -4.55
CA GLY A 123 -7.97 10.73 -4.86
C GLY A 123 -6.60 10.75 -5.52
N HIS A 124 -5.64 9.91 -5.16
CA HIS A 124 -4.42 9.67 -5.94
C HIS A 124 -4.72 8.74 -7.14
N SER A 125 -5.31 7.58 -6.87
CA SER A 125 -6.06 6.78 -7.82
C SER A 125 -7.50 6.64 -7.34
N ARG A 126 -8.40 6.23 -8.23
CA ARG A 126 -9.81 6.07 -7.87
C ARG A 126 -10.05 4.86 -6.96
N GLY A 127 -9.18 3.85 -7.04
CA GLY A 127 -9.27 2.62 -6.26
C GLY A 127 -8.24 2.55 -5.13
N SER A 128 -7.61 3.66 -4.74
CA SER A 128 -6.63 3.66 -3.66
C SER A 128 -7.19 3.12 -2.36
N LEU A 129 -6.44 2.22 -1.74
CA LEU A 129 -6.68 1.63 -0.42
C LEU A 129 -5.56 1.98 0.53
N SER A 130 -5.89 2.23 1.78
CA SER A 130 -4.93 2.27 2.88
C SER A 130 -5.21 1.11 3.83
N TYR A 131 -4.16 0.52 4.40
CA TYR A 131 -4.27 -0.62 5.30
C TYR A 131 -3.83 -0.21 6.71
N TYR A 132 -4.73 -0.35 7.68
CA TYR A 132 -4.43 -0.04 9.07
C TYR A 132 -4.46 -1.29 9.93
N VAL A 133 -3.39 -1.54 10.69
CA VAL A 133 -3.27 -2.66 11.61
C VAL A 133 -2.34 -2.31 12.77
N ASP A 134 -2.80 -2.50 14.00
CA ASP A 134 -1.94 -2.42 15.21
C ASP A 134 -1.16 -1.08 15.35
N GLY A 135 -1.79 0.05 14.99
CA GLY A 135 -1.14 1.37 15.01
C GLY A 135 -0.22 1.67 13.81
N LEU A 136 -0.21 0.81 12.80
CA LEU A 136 0.57 0.95 11.57
C LEU A 136 -0.38 1.24 10.40
N LEU A 137 -0.15 2.31 9.66
CA LEU A 137 -0.93 2.72 8.50
C LEU A 137 -0.05 2.69 7.25
N PHE A 138 -0.37 1.82 6.31
CA PHE A 138 0.25 1.78 4.98
C PHE A 138 -0.65 2.58 4.04
N SER A 139 -0.24 3.81 3.74
CA SER A 139 -1.08 4.79 3.04
C SER A 139 -0.92 4.77 1.52
N GLY A 140 0.04 3.99 0.98
CA GLY A 140 0.42 4.14 -0.42
C GLY A 140 0.70 5.62 -0.75
N ASP A 141 0.21 6.07 -1.88
CA ASP A 141 0.43 7.43 -2.37
C ASP A 141 -0.67 8.42 -1.97
N VAL A 142 -1.23 8.24 -0.78
CA VAL A 142 -2.28 9.14 -0.26
C VAL A 142 -1.68 10.22 0.63
N LEU A 143 -0.93 9.84 1.66
CA LEU A 143 -0.35 10.76 2.64
C LEU A 143 1.14 10.52 2.78
N PHE A 144 1.93 11.56 2.58
CA PHE A 144 3.39 11.58 2.74
C PHE A 144 3.82 12.51 3.87
N GLN A 145 5.07 12.40 4.30
CA GLN A 145 5.63 13.36 5.25
C GLN A 145 5.58 14.78 4.66
N ASN A 146 4.80 15.67 5.31
CA ASN A 146 4.58 17.06 4.92
C ASN A 146 4.00 17.25 3.50
N SER A 147 3.41 16.22 2.90
CA SER A 147 2.87 16.28 1.55
C SER A 147 1.70 15.31 1.37
N VAL A 148 1.11 15.31 0.18
CA VAL A 148 0.07 14.38 -0.25
C VAL A 148 0.37 13.88 -1.66
N GLY A 149 -0.28 12.80 -2.07
CA GLY A 149 -0.14 12.24 -3.42
C GLY A 149 -0.54 13.22 -4.52
N ARG A 150 0.02 13.03 -5.71
CA ARG A 150 -0.41 13.74 -6.92
C ARG A 150 -1.80 13.27 -7.36
N THR A 151 -2.51 14.12 -8.07
CA THR A 151 -3.89 13.85 -8.50
C THR A 151 -4.14 14.17 -9.98
N ASP A 152 -3.07 14.34 -10.76
CA ASP A 152 -3.10 14.68 -12.18
C ASP A 152 -3.07 13.48 -13.13
N LEU A 153 -3.00 12.25 -12.55
CA LEU A 153 -3.06 10.99 -13.30
C LEU A 153 -4.50 10.49 -13.46
N PRO A 154 -4.77 9.54 -14.38
CA PRO A 154 -6.10 9.00 -14.60
C PRO A 154 -6.76 8.46 -13.33
N GLY A 155 -7.92 9.01 -12.98
CA GLY A 155 -8.63 8.65 -11.75
C GLY A 155 -8.28 9.52 -10.54
N GLY A 156 -7.33 10.45 -10.68
CA GLY A 156 -6.95 11.37 -9.62
C GLY A 156 -7.93 12.52 -9.41
N ASN A 157 -8.11 12.95 -8.14
CA ASN A 157 -8.97 14.06 -7.72
C ASN A 157 -8.47 14.61 -6.37
N MET A 158 -8.07 15.87 -6.34
CA MET A 158 -7.50 16.50 -5.13
C MET A 158 -8.54 16.66 -4.01
N GLU A 159 -9.79 16.97 -4.34
CA GLU A 159 -10.84 17.11 -3.35
C GLU A 159 -11.14 15.77 -2.65
N GLU A 160 -11.25 14.69 -3.43
CA GLU A 160 -11.40 13.33 -2.90
C GLU A 160 -10.20 12.91 -2.05
N LEU A 161 -8.96 13.24 -2.48
CA LEU A 161 -7.75 12.93 -1.74
C LEU A 161 -7.74 13.61 -0.37
N LEU A 162 -8.01 14.91 -0.34
CA LEU A 162 -8.06 15.67 0.91
C LEU A 162 -9.20 15.21 1.82
N TYR A 163 -10.36 14.85 1.26
CA TYR A 163 -11.45 14.24 1.99
C TYR A 163 -11.02 12.90 2.62
N SER A 164 -10.40 12.03 1.84
CA SER A 164 -9.91 10.72 2.30
C SER A 164 -8.94 10.89 3.49
N ILE A 165 -8.02 11.85 3.40
CA ILE A 165 -7.07 12.11 4.47
C ILE A 165 -7.78 12.68 5.70
N LYS A 166 -8.54 13.79 5.54
CA LYS A 166 -9.13 14.55 6.66
C LYS A 166 -10.25 13.77 7.35
N GLU A 167 -11.11 13.11 6.57
CA GLU A 167 -12.32 12.49 7.09
C GLU A 167 -12.17 11.00 7.40
N LYS A 168 -11.09 10.36 6.95
CA LYS A 168 -10.84 8.95 7.25
C LYS A 168 -9.53 8.76 8.03
N LEU A 169 -8.39 9.09 7.42
CA LEU A 169 -7.09 8.79 8.04
C LEU A 169 -6.86 9.60 9.32
N MET A 170 -7.23 10.89 9.35
CA MET A 170 -7.04 11.74 10.54
C MET A 170 -7.99 11.40 11.72
N LYS A 171 -8.90 10.45 11.55
CA LYS A 171 -9.72 9.89 12.66
C LYS A 171 -9.03 8.76 13.42
N LEU A 172 -7.98 8.18 12.84
CA LEU A 172 -7.14 7.21 13.52
C LEU A 172 -6.34 7.88 14.65
N PRO A 173 -5.85 7.11 15.64
CA PRO A 173 -5.05 7.65 16.74
C PRO A 173 -3.84 8.44 16.23
N GLY A 174 -3.52 9.58 16.86
CA GLY A 174 -2.45 10.48 16.40
C GLY A 174 -1.06 9.84 16.39
N GLU A 175 -0.81 8.88 17.28
CA GLU A 175 0.43 8.10 17.37
C GLU A 175 0.59 7.07 16.25
N THR A 176 -0.43 6.85 15.40
CA THR A 176 -0.37 5.95 14.25
C THR A 176 0.83 6.30 13.37
N ARG A 177 1.70 5.31 13.18
CA ARG A 177 2.83 5.42 12.25
C ARG A 177 2.34 5.28 10.82
N VAL A 178 2.75 6.19 9.95
CA VAL A 178 2.38 6.21 8.53
C VAL A 178 3.56 5.73 7.70
N PHE A 179 3.30 4.73 6.88
CA PHE A 179 4.23 4.11 5.94
C PHE A 179 3.78 4.43 4.51
N PRO A 180 4.30 5.53 3.93
CA PRO A 180 3.88 6.00 2.61
C PRO A 180 4.56 5.23 1.48
N GLY A 181 3.96 5.25 0.29
CA GLY A 181 4.55 4.66 -0.93
C GLY A 181 5.87 5.30 -1.34
N HIS A 182 6.11 6.55 -0.98
CA HIS A 182 7.39 7.25 -1.25
C HIS A 182 7.86 8.04 -0.04
N GLY A 183 9.19 8.18 0.06
CA GLY A 183 9.84 9.01 1.06
C GLY A 183 9.88 8.40 2.47
N PRO A 184 10.02 9.24 3.50
CA PRO A 184 10.18 8.78 4.86
C PRO A 184 8.85 8.50 5.57
N GLU A 185 8.92 7.69 6.62
CA GLU A 185 7.82 7.47 7.57
C GLU A 185 7.48 8.75 8.35
N THR A 186 6.23 8.81 8.82
CA THR A 186 5.74 9.90 9.68
C THR A 186 4.71 9.38 10.68
N THR A 187 3.99 10.27 11.36
CA THR A 187 2.84 9.95 12.20
C THR A 187 1.67 10.86 11.86
N LEU A 188 0.44 10.41 12.13
CA LEU A 188 -0.74 11.25 11.89
C LEU A 188 -0.71 12.55 12.71
N ALA A 189 -0.17 12.52 13.93
CA ALA A 189 -0.01 13.74 14.73
C ALA A 189 0.92 14.76 14.09
N MET A 190 2.05 14.30 13.51
CA MET A 190 3.00 15.18 12.80
C MET A 190 2.34 15.79 11.56
N GLU A 191 1.65 14.96 10.75
CA GLU A 191 0.98 15.46 9.56
C GLU A 191 -0.16 16.43 9.90
N LYS A 192 -0.95 16.15 10.93
CA LYS A 192 -1.99 17.06 11.41
C LYS A 192 -1.42 18.42 11.84
N ALA A 193 -0.23 18.44 12.42
CA ALA A 193 0.40 19.65 12.92
C ALA A 193 1.15 20.46 11.84
N PHE A 194 1.79 19.78 10.90
CA PHE A 194 2.79 20.42 10.03
C PHE A 194 2.51 20.31 8.53
N ASN A 195 1.62 19.39 8.09
CA ASN A 195 1.32 19.23 6.67
C ASN A 195 0.49 20.42 6.14
N GLY A 196 1.07 21.17 5.21
CA GLY A 196 0.43 22.36 4.63
C GLY A 196 -0.86 22.12 3.85
N TYR A 197 -1.07 20.89 3.34
CA TYR A 197 -2.29 20.51 2.63
C TYR A 197 -3.48 20.24 3.56
N LEU A 198 -3.22 20.04 4.85
CA LEU A 198 -4.25 19.68 5.84
C LEU A 198 -4.73 20.87 6.68
N ARG A 199 -4.15 22.04 6.48
CA ARG A 199 -4.50 23.29 7.18
C ARG A 199 -5.74 23.93 6.58
#